data_1b1a1fad0202feb5cd3196549c52c9a4
#
_entry.id   1b1a1fad0202feb5cd3196549c52c9a4
#
_cell.length_a   1.000
_cell.length_b   1.000
_cell.length_c   1.000
_cell.angle_alpha   90.00
_cell.angle_beta   90.00
_cell.angle_gamma   90.00
#
_symmetry.space_group_name_H-M   'P 1'
#
loop_
_entity.id
_entity.type
_entity.pdbx_description
1 polymer ?
#
loop_
_entity_poly.entity_id
_entity_poly.type
_entity_poly.pdbx_seq_one_letter_code
_entity_poly.pdbx_strand_id
1 'polypeptide(L)'
;MNINQILTSERGSVVAPAGCGKTQLIIAALNNPHNKPILVLTHTTAGVAALKKRLRKFKVANQNFVVTTIDGWALRVAHTFAASCPMHSSAESPKLFYPEMRRGVNSFVASGALSKILKASY
;
A
#
# COMPACT_ATOMS: atom_id res chain seq x y z
N MET A 1 -8.47 -15.42 13.96
CA MET A 1 -7.19 -14.70 14.06
C MET A 1 -7.37 -13.42 14.86
N ASN A 2 -6.47 -13.17 15.77
CA ASN A 2 -6.53 -11.99 16.64
C ASN A 2 -5.85 -10.78 15.93
N ILE A 3 -6.48 -9.60 16.02
CA ILE A 3 -5.93 -8.35 15.47
C ILE A 3 -4.53 -8.07 16.00
N ASN A 4 -4.29 -8.35 17.28
CA ASN A 4 -2.98 -8.13 17.90
C ASN A 4 -1.87 -8.92 17.20
N GLN A 5 -2.15 -10.11 16.71
CA GLN A 5 -1.18 -10.90 15.96
C GLN A 5 -0.78 -10.22 14.65
N ILE A 6 -1.72 -9.57 13.97
CA ILE A 6 -1.45 -8.83 12.75
C ILE A 6 -0.59 -7.60 13.06
N LEU A 7 -0.97 -6.83 14.08
CA LEU A 7 -0.31 -5.57 14.41
C LEU A 7 1.11 -5.76 14.97
N THR A 8 1.40 -6.90 15.59
CA THR A 8 2.70 -7.18 16.20
C THR A 8 3.63 -8.02 15.31
N SER A 9 3.11 -8.61 14.25
CA SER A 9 3.90 -9.44 13.34
C SER A 9 4.74 -8.58 12.40
N GLU A 10 6.02 -8.87 12.30
CA GLU A 10 6.88 -8.22 11.31
C GLU A 10 6.53 -8.64 9.88
N ARG A 11 6.19 -9.90 9.70
CA ARG A 11 5.79 -10.48 8.42
C ARG A 11 4.78 -11.59 8.65
N GLY A 12 3.82 -11.70 7.74
CA GLY A 12 2.82 -12.75 7.84
C GLY A 12 1.96 -12.83 6.59
N SER A 13 1.19 -13.88 6.51
CA SER A 13 0.20 -14.09 5.46
C SER A 13 -1.08 -14.61 6.08
N VAL A 14 -2.21 -14.08 5.62
CA VAL A 14 -3.53 -14.56 6.01
C VAL A 14 -4.22 -15.13 4.78
N VAL A 15 -4.53 -16.42 4.83
CA VAL A 15 -5.24 -17.09 3.75
C VAL A 15 -6.60 -17.53 4.28
N ALA A 16 -7.66 -17.11 3.61
CA ALA A 16 -9.02 -17.48 3.96
C ALA A 16 -9.90 -17.48 2.70
N PRO A 17 -10.94 -18.32 2.64
CA PRO A 17 -11.91 -18.29 1.54
C PRO A 17 -12.58 -16.93 1.42
N ALA A 18 -13.10 -16.62 0.23
CA ALA A 18 -13.91 -15.42 0.00
C ALA A 18 -15.10 -15.39 0.97
N GLY A 19 -15.40 -14.22 1.53
CA GLY A 19 -16.51 -14.04 2.47
C GLY A 19 -16.20 -14.41 3.92
N CYS A 20 -14.96 -14.80 4.26
CA CYS A 20 -14.55 -15.14 5.62
C CYS A 20 -14.09 -13.96 6.48
N GLY A 21 -14.41 -12.72 6.08
CA GLY A 21 -14.16 -11.54 6.92
C GLY A 21 -12.76 -10.95 6.82
N LYS A 22 -11.99 -11.24 5.76
CA LYS A 22 -10.64 -10.67 5.56
C LYS A 22 -10.67 -9.14 5.54
N THR A 23 -11.62 -8.55 4.82
CA THR A 23 -11.77 -7.09 4.74
C THR A 23 -12.15 -6.51 6.09
N GLN A 24 -13.02 -7.17 6.83
CA GLN A 24 -13.41 -6.73 8.16
C GLN A 24 -12.23 -6.74 9.13
N LEU A 25 -11.33 -7.72 8.99
CA LEU A 25 -10.11 -7.81 9.78
C LEU A 25 -9.16 -6.63 9.49
N ILE A 26 -9.04 -6.25 8.21
CA ILE A 26 -8.25 -5.07 7.80
C ILE A 26 -8.85 -3.80 8.43
N ILE A 27 -10.17 -3.61 8.34
CA ILE A 27 -10.85 -2.45 8.91
C ILE A 27 -10.63 -2.38 10.43
N ALA A 28 -10.75 -3.49 11.11
CA ALA A 28 -10.52 -3.56 12.54
C ALA A 28 -9.07 -3.21 12.91
N ALA A 29 -8.10 -3.68 12.14
CA ALA A 29 -6.70 -3.32 12.32
C ALA A 29 -6.45 -1.83 12.12
N LEU A 30 -7.04 -1.23 11.09
CA LEU A 30 -6.91 0.20 10.79
C LEU A 30 -7.61 1.09 11.82
N ASN A 31 -8.62 0.58 12.51
CA ASN A 31 -9.36 1.33 13.52
C ASN A 31 -8.64 1.40 14.87
N ASN A 32 -7.59 0.59 15.08
CA ASN A 32 -6.79 0.70 16.29
C ASN A 32 -5.89 1.94 16.25
N PRO A 33 -5.63 2.59 17.39
CA PRO A 33 -4.72 3.74 17.45
C PRO A 33 -3.30 3.37 17.01
N HIS A 34 -2.72 4.19 16.15
CA HIS A 34 -1.34 4.03 15.66
C HIS A 34 -0.61 5.37 15.71
N ASN A 35 0.70 5.32 15.93
CA ASN A 35 1.55 6.50 15.85
C ASN A 35 1.80 6.94 14.40
N LYS A 36 1.69 6.01 13.45
CA LYS A 36 1.91 6.23 12.02
C LYS A 36 0.78 5.58 11.23
N PRO A 37 0.44 6.11 10.04
CA PRO A 37 -0.56 5.48 9.20
C PRO A 37 -0.09 4.11 8.70
N ILE A 38 -1.02 3.18 8.53
CA ILE A 38 -0.77 1.89 7.91
C ILE A 38 -0.97 2.04 6.41
N LEU A 39 0.03 1.63 5.63
CA LEU A 39 -0.06 1.61 4.17
C LEU A 39 -0.79 0.34 3.72
N VAL A 40 -1.90 0.52 3.02
CA VAL A 40 -2.70 -0.59 2.46
C VAL A 40 -2.62 -0.51 0.94
N LEU A 41 -2.08 -1.55 0.33
CA LEU A 41 -1.93 -1.63 -1.12
C LEU A 41 -2.88 -2.67 -1.71
N THR A 42 -3.61 -2.26 -2.73
CA THR A 42 -4.44 -3.16 -3.55
C THR A 42 -3.98 -3.05 -5.00
N HIS A 43 -4.39 -3.97 -5.88
CA HIS A 43 -4.00 -3.86 -7.28
C HIS A 43 -5.07 -3.26 -8.19
N THR A 44 -6.22 -2.85 -7.65
CA THR A 44 -7.27 -2.22 -8.46
C THR A 44 -7.81 -0.94 -7.82
N THR A 45 -8.17 0.03 -8.67
CA THR A 45 -8.83 1.26 -8.21
C THR A 45 -10.21 0.97 -7.61
N ALA A 46 -10.91 -0.03 -8.11
CA ALA A 46 -12.17 -0.49 -7.55
C ALA A 46 -12.00 -1.01 -6.11
N GLY A 47 -10.93 -1.75 -5.85
CA GLY A 47 -10.60 -2.23 -4.51
C GLY A 47 -10.31 -1.09 -3.54
N VAL A 48 -9.58 -0.07 -3.98
CA VAL A 48 -9.34 1.14 -3.19
C VAL A 48 -10.65 1.85 -2.84
N ALA A 49 -11.51 2.06 -3.83
CA ALA A 49 -12.79 2.75 -3.63
C ALA A 49 -13.70 1.98 -2.67
N ALA A 50 -13.79 0.67 -2.82
CA ALA A 50 -14.59 -0.20 -1.97
C ALA A 50 -14.10 -0.17 -0.50
N LEU A 51 -12.79 -0.25 -0.30
CA LEU A 51 -12.21 -0.21 1.04
C LEU A 51 -12.40 1.17 1.70
N LYS A 52 -12.16 2.25 0.98
CA LYS A 52 -12.39 3.62 1.48
C LYS A 52 -13.85 3.85 1.86
N LYS A 53 -14.79 3.33 1.08
CA LYS A 53 -16.21 3.42 1.39
C LYS A 53 -16.54 2.72 2.71
N ARG A 54 -16.00 1.54 2.94
CA ARG A 54 -16.18 0.79 4.20
C ARG A 54 -15.53 1.50 5.39
N LEU A 55 -14.33 2.05 5.20
CA LEU A 55 -13.63 2.80 6.24
C LEU A 55 -14.44 4.02 6.68
N ARG A 56 -15.06 4.74 5.73
CA ARG A 56 -15.98 5.85 6.05
C ARG A 56 -17.22 5.38 6.80
N LYS A 57 -17.80 4.26 6.37
CA LYS A 57 -18.98 3.68 7.05
C LYS A 57 -18.70 3.34 8.51
N PHE A 58 -17.52 2.80 8.80
CA PHE A 58 -17.10 2.45 10.16
C PHE A 58 -16.40 3.60 10.90
N LYS A 59 -16.37 4.79 10.31
CA LYS A 59 -15.81 6.01 10.91
C LYS A 59 -14.35 5.87 11.35
N VAL A 60 -13.55 5.15 10.59
CA VAL A 60 -12.12 5.02 10.84
C VAL A 60 -11.42 6.35 10.50
N ALA A 61 -10.58 6.84 11.40
CA ALA A 61 -9.90 8.11 11.23
C ALA A 61 -8.95 8.09 10.03
N ASN A 62 -9.03 9.11 9.18
CA ASN A 62 -8.23 9.22 7.95
C ASN A 62 -6.72 9.20 8.21
N GLN A 63 -6.29 9.67 9.37
CA GLN A 63 -4.88 9.68 9.77
C GLN A 63 -4.32 8.30 10.08
N ASN A 64 -5.17 7.28 10.23
CA ASN A 64 -4.75 5.93 10.58
C ASN A 64 -4.30 5.10 9.38
N PHE A 65 -4.59 5.55 8.15
CA PHE A 65 -4.33 4.73 6.97
C PHE A 65 -3.99 5.56 5.74
N VAL A 66 -3.27 4.91 4.83
CA VAL A 66 -3.09 5.33 3.43
C VAL A 66 -3.49 4.15 2.56
N VAL A 67 -4.56 4.27 1.80
CA VAL A 67 -5.06 3.22 0.89
C VAL A 67 -4.85 3.68 -0.55
N THR A 68 -4.12 2.90 -1.31
CA THR A 68 -3.84 3.20 -2.72
C THR A 68 -3.59 1.91 -3.50
N THR A 69 -3.48 2.01 -4.82
CA THR A 69 -3.05 0.88 -5.63
C THR A 69 -1.54 0.70 -5.55
N ILE A 70 -1.06 -0.51 -5.85
CA ILE A 70 0.37 -0.79 -5.96
C ILE A 70 1.01 0.13 -6.99
N ASP A 71 0.40 0.27 -8.17
CA ASP A 71 0.89 1.15 -9.24
C ASP A 71 0.85 2.63 -8.82
N GLY A 72 -0.20 3.07 -8.13
CA GLY A 72 -0.32 4.44 -7.62
C GLY A 72 0.76 4.78 -6.60
N TRP A 73 1.05 3.85 -5.70
CA TRP A 73 2.13 4.00 -4.74
C TRP A 73 3.50 4.00 -5.43
N ALA A 74 3.72 3.06 -6.35
CA ALA A 74 4.96 2.97 -7.13
C ALA A 74 5.21 4.24 -7.94
N LEU A 75 4.18 4.80 -8.55
CA LEU A 75 4.26 6.07 -9.28
C LEU A 75 4.69 7.22 -8.36
N ARG A 76 4.14 7.29 -7.16
CA ARG A 76 4.52 8.28 -6.16
C ARG A 76 5.99 8.14 -5.76
N VAL A 77 6.47 6.92 -5.54
CA VAL A 77 7.88 6.64 -5.25
C VAL A 77 8.76 7.07 -6.41
N ALA A 78 8.39 6.73 -7.65
CA ALA A 78 9.15 7.10 -8.85
C ALA A 78 9.25 8.62 -9.02
N HIS A 79 8.18 9.36 -8.75
CA HIS A 79 8.20 10.83 -8.81
C HIS A 79 9.01 11.46 -7.68
N THR A 80 8.87 10.95 -6.46
CA THR A 80 9.58 11.47 -5.28
C THR A 80 11.08 11.20 -5.38
N PHE A 81 11.48 10.06 -5.92
CA PHE A 81 12.87 9.61 -6.04
C PHE A 81 13.28 9.43 -7.51
N ALA A 82 12.99 10.43 -8.34
CA ALA A 82 13.18 10.35 -9.80
C ALA A 82 14.61 9.98 -10.22
N ALA A 83 15.63 10.42 -9.48
CA ALA A 83 17.02 10.08 -9.75
C ALA A 83 17.34 8.60 -9.52
N SER A 84 16.65 7.95 -8.57
CA SER A 84 16.80 6.53 -8.25
C SER A 84 15.90 5.61 -9.08
N CYS A 85 14.87 6.18 -9.70
CA CYS A 85 13.90 5.48 -10.53
C CYS A 85 13.78 6.18 -11.90
N PRO A 86 14.86 6.18 -12.74
CA PRO A 86 14.82 6.89 -14.02
C PRO A 86 13.78 6.29 -14.96
N MET A 87 13.03 7.14 -15.64
CA MET A 87 12.00 6.77 -16.59
C MET A 87 12.39 7.24 -17.99
N HIS A 88 12.37 6.33 -18.95
CA HIS A 88 12.65 6.61 -20.34
C HIS A 88 11.39 6.66 -21.21
N SER A 89 10.28 6.09 -20.70
CA SER A 89 8.99 6.05 -21.37
C SER A 89 8.06 7.14 -20.85
N SER A 90 7.17 7.62 -21.72
CA SER A 90 6.12 8.58 -21.37
C SER A 90 4.90 7.89 -20.79
N ALA A 91 4.19 8.57 -19.89
CA ALA A 91 2.89 8.13 -19.38
C ALA A 91 1.83 8.00 -20.49
N GLU A 92 2.06 8.61 -21.68
CA GLU A 92 1.21 8.47 -22.86
C GLU A 92 1.33 7.08 -23.51
N SER A 93 2.35 6.31 -23.15
CA SER A 93 2.56 4.93 -23.63
C SER A 93 2.45 3.93 -22.47
N PRO A 94 1.23 3.62 -21.98
CA PRO A 94 1.04 2.81 -20.77
C PRO A 94 1.70 1.44 -20.83
N LYS A 95 1.77 0.82 -22.02
CA LYS A 95 2.39 -0.50 -22.20
C LYS A 95 3.88 -0.54 -21.87
N LEU A 96 4.57 0.58 -22.06
CA LEU A 96 6.01 0.71 -21.77
C LEU A 96 6.24 1.40 -20.41
N PHE A 97 5.42 2.40 -20.09
CA PHE A 97 5.55 3.21 -18.90
C PHE A 97 5.38 2.41 -17.61
N TYR A 98 4.26 1.69 -17.45
CA TYR A 98 3.99 0.97 -16.20
C TYR A 98 4.97 -0.16 -15.90
N PRO A 99 5.32 -1.04 -16.86
CA PRO A 99 6.35 -2.05 -16.61
C PRO A 99 7.72 -1.46 -16.25
N GLU A 100 8.13 -0.38 -16.91
CA GLU A 100 9.39 0.30 -16.62
C GLU A 100 9.37 0.92 -15.22
N MET A 101 8.29 1.60 -14.85
CA MET A 101 8.09 2.17 -13.52
C MET A 101 8.17 1.09 -12.45
N ARG A 102 7.47 -0.03 -12.62
CA ARG A 102 7.47 -1.15 -11.66
C ARG A 102 8.86 -1.73 -11.49
N ARG A 103 9.62 -1.92 -12.57
CA ARG A 103 11.00 -2.41 -12.50
C ARG A 103 11.90 -1.44 -11.75
N GLY A 104 11.82 -0.15 -12.07
CA GLY A 104 12.60 0.89 -11.42
C GLY A 104 12.33 0.98 -9.92
N VAL A 105 11.06 1.01 -9.53
CA VAL A 105 10.65 1.04 -8.13
C VAL A 105 11.04 -0.24 -7.41
N ASN A 106 10.84 -1.41 -8.02
CA ASN A 106 11.22 -2.69 -7.43
C ASN A 106 12.73 -2.77 -7.18
N SER A 107 13.56 -2.33 -8.12
CA SER A 107 15.02 -2.28 -7.95
C SER A 107 15.41 -1.32 -6.82
N PHE A 108 14.77 -0.17 -6.73
CA PHE A 108 15.04 0.82 -5.68
C PHE A 108 14.66 0.29 -4.29
N VAL A 109 13.49 -0.34 -4.16
CA VAL A 109 13.04 -0.96 -2.92
C VAL A 109 13.95 -2.12 -2.53
N ALA A 110 14.33 -2.98 -3.50
CA ALA A 110 15.20 -4.13 -3.27
C ALA A 110 16.61 -3.73 -2.82
N SER A 111 17.09 -2.55 -3.21
CA SER A 111 18.40 -2.03 -2.78
C SER A 111 18.45 -1.67 -1.28
N GLY A 112 17.30 -1.56 -0.63
CA GLY A 112 17.19 -1.16 0.78
C GLY A 112 17.31 0.35 1.03
N ALA A 113 17.55 1.16 0.01
CA ALA A 113 17.72 2.61 0.14
C ALA A 113 16.47 3.30 0.70
N LEU A 114 15.29 2.75 0.39
CA LEU A 114 14.00 3.29 0.84
C LEU A 114 13.58 2.80 2.24
N SER A 115 14.26 1.81 2.79
CA SER A 115 13.83 1.10 4.00
C SER A 115 13.63 2.03 5.21
N LYS A 116 14.57 2.93 5.49
CA LYS A 116 14.47 3.88 6.60
C LYS A 116 13.30 4.85 6.43
N ILE A 117 13.09 5.31 5.20
CA ILE A 117 12.00 6.25 4.86
C ILE A 117 10.66 5.56 5.05
N LEU A 118 10.51 4.33 4.57
CA LEU A 118 9.27 3.55 4.75
C LEU A 118 8.98 3.28 6.22
N LYS A 119 9.98 2.88 7.00
CA LYS A 119 9.83 2.64 8.45
C LYS A 119 9.47 3.91 9.22
N ALA A 120 9.93 5.07 8.77
CA ALA A 120 9.59 6.35 9.39
C ALA A 120 8.19 6.84 9.00
N SER A 121 7.69 6.47 7.80
CA SER A 121 6.43 6.97 7.25
C SER A 121 5.22 6.10 7.59
N TYR A 122 5.46 4.79 7.77
CA TYR A 122 4.37 3.81 7.97
C TYR A 122 4.59 2.87 9.13
#